data_9b6e2164857e73ad689174dc3e42e711
#
_entry.id   9b6e2164857e73ad689174dc3e42e711
#
_cell.length_a   1.000
_cell.length_b   1.000
_cell.length_c   1.000
_cell.angle_alpha   90.00
_cell.angle_beta   90.00
_cell.angle_gamma   90.00
#
_symmetry.space_group_name_H-M   'P 1'
#
loop_
_entity.id
_entity.type
_entity.pdbx_description
1 polymer ?
#
loop_
_entity_poly.entity_id
_entity_poly.type
_entity_poly.pdbx_seq_one_letter_code
_entity_poly.pdbx_strand_id
1 'polypeptide(L)'
;MGAFRQTYRGLNPATLRYPIVKRERQIVSPRGVRGLRLTNNMRTSAAIVFIVMLLGGSGQTHHSFGAVYLEGDSVEIDGQIVEFQYKNPHAWIHVRGSERGGLGEDKMYSAEWVSTSQLEREGIDKTTLKPGDRVRIWGSPAKNPSDTRMHLKRIERSDGWEWRGRQQQTR
;
A
#
# COMPACT_ATOMS: atom_id res chain seq x y z
N MET A 1 -2.39 62.42 36.11
CA MET A 1 -1.48 63.58 36.12
C MET A 1 -0.59 63.55 34.91
N GLY A 2 -0.65 64.57 34.07
CA GLY A 2 0.35 64.91 33.07
C GLY A 2 0.04 64.52 31.63
N ALA A 3 -0.88 65.23 31.02
CA ALA A 3 -1.07 65.22 29.56
C ALA A 3 0.04 65.96 28.84
N PHE A 4 0.68 65.38 27.85
CA PHE A 4 1.53 66.10 26.91
C PHE A 4 0.83 66.18 25.57
N ARG A 5 0.16 67.30 25.33
CA ARG A 5 -0.32 67.71 24.01
C ARG A 5 0.85 68.36 23.26
N GLN A 6 1.34 67.75 22.21
CA GLN A 6 2.15 68.43 21.21
C GLN A 6 1.29 68.87 20.04
N THR A 7 1.11 70.17 19.97
CA THR A 7 0.49 70.88 18.85
C THR A 7 1.47 70.98 17.68
N TYR A 8 1.18 70.35 16.56
CA TYR A 8 1.88 70.62 15.31
C TYR A 8 1.13 71.78 14.60
N ARG A 9 1.76 72.93 14.66
CA ARG A 9 1.34 74.11 13.94
C ARG A 9 2.09 74.18 12.60
N GLY A 10 1.38 74.18 11.49
CA GLY A 10 1.65 74.95 10.29
C GLY A 10 2.83 74.52 9.42
N LEU A 11 2.55 73.66 8.44
CA LEU A 11 3.34 73.69 7.21
C LEU A 11 2.34 73.84 6.04
N ASN A 12 2.51 74.93 5.29
CA ASN A 12 1.73 75.34 4.15
C ASN A 12 2.03 74.38 2.95
N PRO A 13 1.03 73.76 2.32
CA PRO A 13 1.31 72.80 1.25
C PRO A 13 1.62 73.37 -0.12
N ALA A 14 1.88 74.69 -0.22
CA ALA A 14 1.94 75.34 -1.52
C ALA A 14 3.36 75.54 -2.12
N THR A 15 4.44 74.98 -1.53
CA THR A 15 5.81 75.26 -1.99
C THR A 15 6.68 74.03 -2.35
N LEU A 16 6.12 72.85 -2.52
CA LEU A 16 6.87 71.71 -3.05
C LEU A 16 6.69 71.60 -4.58
N ARG A 17 7.46 72.37 -5.33
CA ARG A 17 7.68 72.17 -6.76
C ARG A 17 8.64 71.00 -6.94
N TYR A 18 8.12 69.83 -7.26
CA TYR A 18 8.92 68.70 -7.74
C TYR A 18 9.35 68.96 -9.19
N PRO A 19 10.64 68.81 -9.54
CA PRO A 19 11.06 68.87 -10.92
C PRO A 19 10.48 67.67 -11.70
N ILE A 20 9.78 67.97 -12.77
CA ILE A 20 9.28 66.96 -13.70
C ILE A 20 10.49 66.39 -14.44
N VAL A 21 10.98 65.25 -14.01
CA VAL A 21 11.95 64.46 -14.77
C VAL A 21 11.23 63.84 -15.94
N LYS A 22 11.40 64.40 -17.15
CA LYS A 22 10.99 63.77 -18.38
C LYS A 22 11.81 62.47 -18.54
N ARG A 23 11.20 61.37 -18.21
CA ARG A 23 11.74 60.01 -18.47
C ARG A 23 11.56 59.76 -19.97
N GLU A 24 12.58 59.97 -20.77
CA GLU A 24 12.62 59.44 -22.14
C GLU A 24 12.51 57.93 -22.06
N ARG A 25 11.41 57.41 -22.62
CA ARG A 25 11.26 55.97 -22.84
C ARG A 25 12.22 55.57 -23.95
N GLN A 26 13.36 55.04 -23.57
CA GLN A 26 14.16 54.28 -24.53
C GLN A 26 13.31 53.08 -24.94
N ILE A 27 12.85 53.09 -26.19
CA ILE A 27 12.25 51.92 -26.83
C ILE A 27 13.39 50.93 -27.08
N VAL A 28 13.58 50.00 -26.11
CA VAL A 28 14.44 48.86 -26.31
C VAL A 28 13.73 47.95 -27.30
N SER A 29 14.22 47.96 -28.55
CA SER A 29 13.81 46.99 -29.56
C SER A 29 13.90 45.56 -28.98
N PRO A 30 12.88 44.72 -29.12
CA PRO A 30 12.97 43.34 -28.66
C PRO A 30 13.96 42.61 -29.57
N ARG A 31 15.21 42.51 -29.09
CA ARG A 31 16.17 41.57 -29.69
C ARG A 31 15.54 40.19 -29.61
N GLY A 32 15.33 39.63 -30.80
CA GLY A 32 14.68 38.35 -31.02
C GLY A 32 15.07 37.31 -30.00
N VAL A 33 14.05 36.79 -29.34
CA VAL A 33 14.18 35.55 -28.56
C VAL A 33 14.64 34.48 -29.53
N ARG A 34 15.96 34.25 -29.55
CA ARG A 34 16.50 33.09 -30.24
C ARG A 34 15.85 31.87 -29.60
N GLY A 35 14.88 31.29 -30.31
CA GLY A 35 14.24 30.08 -29.90
C GLY A 35 15.31 29.07 -29.51
N LEU A 36 15.22 28.58 -28.26
CA LEU A 36 16.08 27.55 -27.74
C LEU A 36 15.89 26.33 -28.63
N ARG A 37 16.78 26.15 -29.62
CA ARG A 37 16.80 24.93 -30.43
C ARG A 37 17.30 23.83 -29.48
N LEU A 38 16.38 23.08 -28.93
CA LEU A 38 16.69 21.85 -28.24
C LEU A 38 17.52 20.97 -29.20
N THR A 39 18.80 20.81 -28.89
CA THR A 39 19.68 19.96 -29.69
C THR A 39 19.13 18.53 -29.69
N ASN A 40 19.34 17.78 -30.78
CA ASN A 40 18.87 16.39 -30.88
C ASN A 40 19.28 15.52 -29.67
N ASN A 41 20.43 15.86 -29.06
CA ASN A 41 20.93 15.17 -27.87
C ASN A 41 20.02 15.38 -26.62
N MET A 42 19.42 16.58 -26.44
CA MET A 42 18.46 16.81 -25.35
C MET A 42 17.14 16.07 -25.56
N ARG A 43 16.71 15.93 -26.83
CA ARG A 43 15.48 15.17 -27.15
C ARG A 43 15.68 13.66 -26.94
N THR A 44 16.83 13.13 -27.33
CA THR A 44 17.18 11.72 -27.08
C THR A 44 17.37 11.44 -25.60
N SER A 45 18.02 12.33 -24.83
CA SER A 45 18.18 12.16 -23.38
C SER A 45 16.83 12.19 -22.64
N ALA A 46 15.92 13.09 -23.03
CA ALA A 46 14.58 13.16 -22.44
C ALA A 46 13.75 11.90 -22.76
N ALA A 47 13.87 11.37 -23.96
CA ALA A 47 13.19 10.15 -24.37
C ALA A 47 13.72 8.92 -23.61
N ILE A 48 15.03 8.82 -23.39
CA ILE A 48 15.65 7.73 -22.62
C ILE A 48 15.19 7.79 -21.15
N VAL A 49 15.19 8.96 -20.51
CA VAL A 49 14.70 9.13 -19.13
C VAL A 49 13.23 8.75 -19.03
N PHE A 50 12.41 9.12 -20.00
CA PHE A 50 10.98 8.77 -20.00
C PHE A 50 10.75 7.27 -20.18
N ILE A 51 11.54 6.61 -21.06
CA ILE A 51 11.50 5.15 -21.24
C ILE A 51 11.97 4.42 -19.99
N VAL A 52 13.03 4.89 -19.31
CA VAL A 52 13.51 4.29 -18.06
C VAL A 52 12.45 4.45 -16.94
N MET A 53 11.72 5.58 -16.88
CA MET A 53 10.60 5.73 -15.94
C MET A 53 9.40 4.82 -16.27
N LEU A 54 9.16 4.52 -17.54
CA LEU A 54 8.11 3.58 -17.96
C LEU A 54 8.50 2.11 -17.72
N LEU A 55 9.80 1.81 -17.75
CA LEU A 55 10.36 0.49 -17.45
C LEU A 55 10.61 0.30 -15.95
N GLY A 56 10.47 1.36 -15.14
CA GLY A 56 10.37 1.28 -13.70
C GLY A 56 9.14 0.47 -13.35
N GLY A 57 9.25 -0.85 -13.53
CA GLY A 57 8.20 -1.82 -13.31
C GLY A 57 7.61 -1.58 -11.93
N SER A 58 6.31 -1.64 -11.84
CA SER A 58 5.58 -1.86 -10.60
C SER A 58 6.33 -2.93 -9.82
N GLY A 59 7.20 -2.51 -8.91
CA GLY A 59 7.77 -3.38 -7.88
C GLY A 59 6.57 -3.93 -7.13
N GLN A 60 6.08 -5.06 -7.62
CA GLN A 60 5.16 -5.86 -6.84
C GLN A 60 5.97 -6.22 -5.61
N THR A 61 5.71 -5.52 -4.52
CA THR A 61 6.10 -5.97 -3.20
C THR A 61 5.31 -7.25 -2.91
N HIS A 62 5.68 -8.33 -3.61
CA HIS A 62 5.36 -9.65 -3.16
C HIS A 62 6.12 -9.81 -1.84
N HIS A 63 5.46 -9.50 -0.75
CA HIS A 63 5.90 -9.98 0.54
C HIS A 63 5.96 -11.50 0.38
N SER A 64 7.18 -12.01 0.17
CA SER A 64 7.38 -13.45 0.03
C SER A 64 6.88 -14.09 1.31
N PHE A 65 5.88 -14.95 1.23
CA PHE A 65 5.42 -15.76 2.37
C PHE A 65 6.62 -16.41 3.07
N GLY A 66 7.64 -16.81 2.30
CA GLY A 66 8.90 -17.30 2.82
C GLY A 66 9.69 -16.34 3.72
N ALA A 67 9.36 -15.04 3.74
CA ALA A 67 9.95 -14.11 4.72
C ALA A 67 9.34 -14.31 6.12
N VAL A 68 8.08 -14.71 6.21
CA VAL A 68 7.30 -14.81 7.45
C VAL A 68 7.10 -16.25 7.88
N TYR A 69 6.89 -17.17 6.92
CA TYR A 69 6.50 -18.56 7.17
C TYR A 69 7.60 -19.55 6.81
N LEU A 70 7.60 -20.71 7.46
CA LEU A 70 8.46 -21.86 7.16
C LEU A 70 7.81 -22.66 6.01
N GLU A 71 8.00 -22.20 4.77
CA GLU A 71 7.32 -22.74 3.59
C GLU A 71 7.62 -24.22 3.29
N GLY A 72 8.72 -24.76 3.84
CA GLY A 72 9.07 -26.19 3.76
C GLY A 72 8.34 -27.06 4.79
N ASP A 73 7.75 -26.48 5.81
CA ASP A 73 7.08 -27.17 6.92
C ASP A 73 5.56 -27.10 6.74
N SER A 74 4.86 -28.04 7.35
CA SER A 74 3.40 -28.06 7.35
C SER A 74 2.90 -28.52 8.71
N VAL A 75 1.94 -27.77 9.25
CA VAL A 75 1.15 -28.15 10.42
C VAL A 75 -0.29 -28.38 10.02
N GLU A 76 -0.97 -29.27 10.73
CA GLU A 76 -2.38 -29.61 10.53
C GLU A 76 -3.15 -29.23 11.80
N ILE A 77 -4.21 -28.42 11.62
CA ILE A 77 -5.07 -27.95 12.70
C ILE A 77 -6.49 -28.45 12.46
N ASP A 78 -7.04 -29.14 13.45
CA ASP A 78 -8.47 -29.47 13.53
C ASP A 78 -9.14 -28.40 14.40
N GLY A 79 -10.22 -27.78 13.90
CA GLY A 79 -10.86 -26.71 14.65
C GLY A 79 -12.17 -26.19 14.06
N GLN A 80 -12.59 -25.06 14.59
CA GLN A 80 -13.81 -24.37 14.21
C GLN A 80 -13.51 -22.94 13.78
N ILE A 81 -14.10 -22.49 12.69
CA ILE A 81 -13.96 -21.12 12.21
C ILE A 81 -14.61 -20.17 13.21
N VAL A 82 -13.84 -19.17 13.64
CA VAL A 82 -14.33 -18.05 14.46
C VAL A 82 -14.67 -16.86 13.58
N GLU A 83 -13.82 -16.60 12.56
CA GLU A 83 -14.01 -15.48 11.65
C GLU A 83 -13.40 -15.80 10.26
N PHE A 84 -14.08 -15.38 9.21
CA PHE A 84 -13.52 -15.34 7.85
C PHE A 84 -13.44 -13.88 7.39
N GLN A 85 -12.24 -13.32 7.37
CA GLN A 85 -11.97 -11.97 6.90
C GLN A 85 -11.71 -11.99 5.40
N TYR A 86 -12.74 -11.75 4.61
CA TYR A 86 -12.66 -11.64 3.15
C TYR A 86 -12.25 -10.22 2.75
N LYS A 87 -10.94 -9.95 2.73
CA LYS A 87 -10.36 -8.63 2.47
C LYS A 87 -9.05 -8.70 1.69
N ASN A 88 -8.68 -7.61 1.03
CA ASN A 88 -7.38 -7.44 0.41
C ASN A 88 -6.35 -6.83 1.40
N PRO A 89 -5.03 -7.06 1.21
CA PRO A 89 -4.40 -7.81 0.12
C PRO A 89 -4.56 -9.34 0.25
N HIS A 90 -4.80 -9.86 1.45
CA HIS A 90 -4.97 -11.28 1.72
C HIS A 90 -6.22 -11.52 2.58
N ALA A 91 -6.96 -12.57 2.26
CA ALA A 91 -8.01 -13.07 3.15
C ALA A 91 -7.40 -13.81 4.34
N TRP A 92 -8.13 -13.85 5.46
CA TRP A 92 -7.71 -14.52 6.67
C TRP A 92 -8.81 -15.39 7.22
N ILE A 93 -8.43 -16.56 7.74
CA ILE A 93 -9.34 -17.44 8.46
C ILE A 93 -8.82 -17.58 9.88
N HIS A 94 -9.65 -17.22 10.85
CA HIS A 94 -9.35 -17.42 12.26
C HIS A 94 -10.04 -18.69 12.74
N VAL A 95 -9.25 -19.65 13.22
CA VAL A 95 -9.71 -20.97 13.64
C VAL A 95 -9.33 -21.18 15.10
N ARG A 96 -10.29 -21.59 15.91
CA ARG A 96 -10.03 -22.10 17.26
C ARG A 96 -9.92 -23.61 17.18
N GLY A 97 -8.80 -24.16 17.59
CA GLY A 97 -8.55 -25.59 17.51
C GLY A 97 -7.18 -25.96 18.00
N SER A 98 -6.78 -27.20 17.74
CA SER A 98 -5.51 -27.77 18.16
C SER A 98 -4.77 -28.44 17.00
N GLU A 99 -3.45 -28.55 17.13
CA GLU A 99 -2.64 -29.34 16.19
C GLU A 99 -3.03 -30.81 16.29
N ARG A 100 -3.18 -31.45 15.14
CA ARG A 100 -3.54 -32.86 15.07
C ARG A 100 -2.42 -33.73 15.67
N GLY A 101 -2.81 -34.59 16.61
CA GLY A 101 -1.86 -35.41 17.37
C GLY A 101 -1.18 -34.69 18.55
N GLY A 102 -1.47 -33.39 18.72
CA GLY A 102 -1.04 -32.63 19.88
C GLY A 102 -1.92 -32.89 21.11
N LEU A 103 -1.32 -32.90 22.29
CA LEU A 103 -2.03 -32.98 23.58
C LEU A 103 -2.34 -31.57 24.13
N GLY A 104 -2.23 -30.53 23.27
CA GLY A 104 -2.36 -29.15 23.68
C GLY A 104 -3.81 -28.68 23.75
N GLU A 105 -4.01 -27.61 24.52
CA GLU A 105 -5.29 -26.88 24.56
C GLU A 105 -5.59 -26.18 23.22
N ASP A 106 -6.87 -25.98 22.95
CA ASP A 106 -7.31 -25.20 21.79
C ASP A 106 -6.74 -23.78 21.82
N LYS A 107 -6.11 -23.39 20.72
CA LYS A 107 -5.56 -22.06 20.49
C LYS A 107 -6.28 -21.36 19.35
N MET A 108 -6.06 -20.07 19.24
CA MET A 108 -6.50 -19.29 18.09
C MET A 108 -5.40 -19.29 17.03
N TYR A 109 -5.68 -19.90 15.88
CA TYR A 109 -4.81 -19.87 14.72
C TYR A 109 -5.33 -18.86 13.71
N SER A 110 -4.41 -18.16 13.04
CA SER A 110 -4.74 -17.19 11.99
C SER A 110 -4.10 -17.63 10.68
N ALA A 111 -4.90 -18.22 9.81
CA ALA A 111 -4.46 -18.71 8.52
C ALA A 111 -4.55 -17.60 7.46
N GLU A 112 -3.39 -17.15 6.95
CA GLU A 112 -3.29 -16.20 5.85
C GLU A 112 -3.53 -16.92 4.53
N TRP A 113 -4.51 -16.43 3.78
CA TRP A 113 -4.89 -17.01 2.49
C TRP A 113 -4.39 -16.12 1.35
N VAL A 114 -4.90 -16.33 0.16
CA VAL A 114 -4.61 -15.54 -1.04
C VAL A 114 -5.50 -14.30 -1.13
N SER A 115 -5.31 -13.47 -2.16
CA SER A 115 -6.13 -12.29 -2.39
C SER A 115 -7.59 -12.65 -2.72
N THR A 116 -8.53 -11.76 -2.41
CA THR A 116 -9.95 -11.95 -2.74
C THR A 116 -10.17 -12.15 -4.23
N SER A 117 -9.43 -11.44 -5.09
CA SER A 117 -9.53 -11.61 -6.54
C SER A 117 -9.09 -13.01 -7.03
N GLN A 118 -8.18 -13.67 -6.31
CA GLN A 118 -7.83 -15.06 -6.62
C GLN A 118 -8.92 -16.01 -6.15
N LEU A 119 -9.46 -15.80 -4.95
CA LEU A 119 -10.55 -16.60 -4.39
C LEU A 119 -11.80 -16.55 -5.28
N GLU A 120 -12.17 -15.36 -5.76
CA GLU A 120 -13.30 -15.16 -6.67
C GLU A 120 -13.16 -15.97 -7.97
N ARG A 121 -11.96 -16.01 -8.56
CA ARG A 121 -11.71 -16.83 -9.75
C ARG A 121 -11.85 -18.34 -9.49
N GLU A 122 -11.72 -18.75 -8.22
CA GLU A 122 -11.87 -20.14 -7.77
C GLU A 122 -13.27 -20.41 -7.20
N GLY A 123 -14.21 -19.46 -7.35
CA GLY A 123 -15.59 -19.58 -6.90
C GLY A 123 -15.79 -19.42 -5.40
N ILE A 124 -14.81 -18.83 -4.72
CA ILE A 124 -14.83 -18.63 -3.26
C ILE A 124 -15.14 -17.16 -2.97
N ASP A 125 -16.19 -16.93 -2.22
CA ASP A 125 -16.65 -15.61 -1.81
C ASP A 125 -16.75 -15.48 -0.28
N LYS A 126 -17.18 -14.30 0.18
CA LYS A 126 -17.36 -14.00 1.61
C LYS A 126 -18.39 -14.89 2.34
N THR A 127 -19.21 -15.63 1.61
CA THR A 127 -20.25 -16.50 2.17
C THR A 127 -19.84 -17.96 2.19
N THR A 128 -18.73 -18.33 1.55
CA THR A 128 -18.23 -19.70 1.41
C THR A 128 -17.91 -20.34 2.75
N LEU A 129 -17.29 -19.56 3.66
CA LEU A 129 -16.94 -20.01 5.01
C LEU A 129 -17.67 -19.14 6.04
N LYS A 130 -18.13 -19.77 7.11
CA LYS A 130 -18.92 -19.10 8.16
C LYS A 130 -18.36 -19.40 9.55
N PRO A 131 -18.51 -18.48 10.51
CA PRO A 131 -18.28 -18.80 11.91
C PRO A 131 -19.10 -20.03 12.32
N GLY A 132 -18.45 -20.96 13.02
CA GLY A 132 -19.05 -22.22 13.42
C GLY A 132 -18.77 -23.41 12.49
N ASP A 133 -18.28 -23.18 11.27
CA ASP A 133 -17.88 -24.28 10.38
C ASP A 133 -16.72 -25.08 10.98
N ARG A 134 -16.89 -26.40 11.03
CA ARG A 134 -15.80 -27.32 11.43
C ARG A 134 -14.88 -27.53 10.24
N VAL A 135 -13.59 -27.29 10.45
CA VAL A 135 -12.59 -27.36 9.40
C VAL A 135 -11.33 -28.07 9.88
N ARG A 136 -10.64 -28.62 8.92
CA ARG A 136 -9.24 -29.02 9.02
C ARG A 136 -8.44 -28.18 8.08
N ILE A 137 -7.40 -27.54 8.59
CA ILE A 137 -6.51 -26.67 7.80
C ILE A 137 -5.09 -27.17 7.84
N TRP A 138 -4.37 -27.04 6.74
CA TRP A 138 -2.94 -27.30 6.62
C TRP A 138 -2.26 -26.02 6.16
N GLY A 139 -1.12 -25.71 6.74
CA GLY A 139 -0.37 -24.55 6.35
C GLY A 139 1.05 -24.53 6.89
N SER A 140 1.86 -23.64 6.31
CA SER A 140 3.22 -23.39 6.77
C SER A 140 3.18 -22.51 8.02
N PRO A 141 3.77 -22.94 9.15
CA PRO A 141 3.74 -22.17 10.38
C PRO A 141 4.60 -20.92 10.29
N ALA A 142 4.33 -19.92 11.14
CA ALA A 142 5.19 -18.76 11.28
C ALA A 142 6.60 -19.16 11.75
N LYS A 143 7.62 -18.40 11.32
CA LYS A 143 9.01 -18.59 11.77
C LYS A 143 9.21 -18.37 13.26
N ASN A 144 8.38 -17.52 13.86
CA ASN A 144 8.36 -17.33 15.30
C ASN A 144 7.49 -18.41 15.94
N PRO A 145 8.04 -19.31 16.78
CA PRO A 145 7.28 -20.42 17.37
C PRO A 145 6.14 -19.99 18.31
N SER A 146 6.19 -18.78 18.83
CA SER A 146 5.10 -18.26 19.67
C SER A 146 3.95 -17.62 18.87
N ASP A 147 4.10 -17.52 17.55
CA ASP A 147 3.12 -16.93 16.64
C ASP A 147 2.25 -18.07 16.06
N THR A 148 0.95 -17.99 16.27
CA THR A 148 -0.02 -18.96 15.76
C THR A 148 -0.51 -18.67 14.34
N ARG A 149 0.14 -17.73 13.63
CA ARG A 149 -0.12 -17.51 12.21
C ARG A 149 0.45 -18.62 11.34
N MET A 150 -0.23 -18.88 10.25
CA MET A 150 0.20 -19.83 9.24
C MET A 150 -0.19 -19.36 7.84
N HIS A 151 0.60 -19.76 6.83
CA HIS A 151 0.21 -19.58 5.43
C HIS A 151 -0.63 -20.78 5.00
N LEU A 152 -1.90 -20.54 4.69
CA LEU A 152 -2.87 -21.59 4.33
C LEU A 152 -2.49 -22.28 3.01
N LYS A 153 -2.39 -23.60 3.04
CA LYS A 153 -2.10 -24.47 1.88
C LYS A 153 -3.30 -25.31 1.47
N ARG A 154 -4.10 -25.71 2.44
CA ARG A 154 -5.29 -26.52 2.22
C ARG A 154 -6.28 -26.28 3.35
N ILE A 155 -7.55 -26.36 3.03
CA ILE A 155 -8.66 -26.38 3.98
C ILE A 155 -9.70 -27.40 3.53
N GLU A 156 -10.16 -28.20 4.46
CA GLU A 156 -11.34 -29.08 4.32
C GLU A 156 -12.39 -28.66 5.32
N ARG A 157 -13.66 -28.62 4.90
CA ARG A 157 -14.82 -28.48 5.77
C ARG A 157 -15.51 -29.81 5.96
N SER A 158 -16.15 -30.01 7.10
CA SER A 158 -16.76 -31.29 7.50
C SER A 158 -17.85 -31.80 6.56
N ASP A 159 -18.40 -30.96 5.68
CA ASP A 159 -19.39 -31.34 4.65
C ASP A 159 -18.75 -31.85 3.34
N GLY A 160 -17.42 -31.93 3.28
CA GLY A 160 -16.66 -32.39 2.12
C GLY A 160 -16.22 -31.29 1.17
N TRP A 161 -16.54 -30.01 1.44
CA TRP A 161 -15.97 -28.91 0.67
C TRP A 161 -14.46 -28.78 0.96
N GLU A 162 -13.68 -28.57 -0.10
CA GLU A 162 -12.22 -28.50 0.00
C GLU A 162 -11.64 -27.42 -0.91
N TRP A 163 -10.56 -26.77 -0.46
CA TRP A 163 -9.69 -25.97 -1.28
C TRP A 163 -8.22 -26.38 -1.07
N ARG A 164 -7.46 -26.40 -2.18
CA ARG A 164 -6.00 -26.65 -2.17
C ARG A 164 -5.26 -25.59 -2.96
N GLY A 165 -4.19 -25.06 -2.40
CA GLY A 165 -3.26 -24.17 -3.10
C GLY A 165 -2.63 -24.86 -4.31
N ARG A 166 -2.36 -24.09 -5.37
CA ARG A 166 -1.85 -24.61 -6.66
C ARG A 166 -0.59 -25.47 -6.55
N GLN A 167 0.29 -25.20 -5.59
CA GLN A 167 1.52 -26.01 -5.40
C GLN A 167 1.25 -27.42 -4.87
N GLN A 168 0.07 -27.71 -4.37
CA GLN A 168 -0.32 -29.05 -3.87
C GLN A 168 -1.18 -29.85 -4.85
N GLN A 169 -1.57 -29.25 -5.98
CA GLN A 169 -2.39 -29.93 -7.00
C GLN A 169 -1.57 -30.82 -7.95
N THR A 170 -0.24 -30.81 -7.86
CA THR A 170 0.69 -31.49 -8.80
C THR A 170 1.37 -32.73 -8.22
N ARG A 171 0.84 -33.32 -7.14
CA ARG A 171 1.34 -34.60 -6.60
C ARG A 171 0.29 -35.66 -6.57
#